data_d7e9114fa0b43b4f1dd0006b43deb0c6
#
_entry.id   d7e9114fa0b43b4f1dd0006b43deb0c6
#
_cell.length_a   1.000
_cell.length_b   1.000
_cell.length_c   1.000
_cell.angle_alpha   90.00
_cell.angle_beta   90.00
_cell.angle_gamma   90.00
#
_symmetry.space_group_name_H-M   'P 1'
#
loop_
_entity.id
_entity.type
_entity.pdbx_description
1 polymer ?
#
loop_
_entity_poly.entity_id
_entity_poly.type
_entity_poly.pdbx_seq_one_letter_code
_entity_poly.pdbx_strand_id
1 'polypeptide(L)'
;MLAFAYGQISNYIALYAKEMGLTISSGLFFTVYAVGLIASRLFAGKMIDRGKVTRTIAMGLVITVLAMFSLGMCHHVNALGTDYTAVAFLLIALCCGLGFGLAFPAFNALFINLGTNAQRGTATSTYLTTWDLGLGIGIFSGGMLAEHFSFSTAYLVASASVLVSLIIFVIVVAPHYRRNKVR
;
A
#
# COMPACT_ATOMS: atom_id res chain seq x y z
N MET A 1 -2.72 9.08 0.16
CA MET A 1 -3.53 7.97 -0.39
C MET A 1 -2.87 6.59 -0.16
N LEU A 2 -1.65 6.31 -0.61
CA LEU A 2 -1.01 5.01 -0.32
C LEU A 2 -0.82 4.77 1.18
N ALA A 3 -0.34 5.76 1.93
CA ALA A 3 -0.19 5.70 3.38
C ALA A 3 -1.53 5.57 4.13
N PHE A 4 -2.60 6.11 3.57
CA PHE A 4 -3.97 5.93 4.04
C PHE A 4 -4.36 4.44 4.06
N ALA A 5 -4.12 3.73 2.96
CA ALA A 5 -4.38 2.28 2.89
C ALA A 5 -3.48 1.48 3.85
N TYR A 6 -2.21 1.89 3.99
CA TYR A 6 -1.29 1.27 4.95
C TYR A 6 -1.77 1.43 6.40
N GLY A 7 -2.28 2.61 6.77
CA GLY A 7 -2.82 2.88 8.10
C GLY A 7 -3.97 1.93 8.46
N GLN A 8 -4.83 1.61 7.51
CA GLN A 8 -5.94 0.67 7.73
C GLN A 8 -5.46 -0.76 7.94
N ILE A 9 -4.53 -1.26 7.10
CA ILE A 9 -3.96 -2.61 7.28
C ILE A 9 -3.27 -2.73 8.63
N SER A 10 -2.38 -1.80 8.95
CA SER A 10 -1.54 -1.89 10.15
C SER A 10 -2.33 -1.91 11.45
N ASN A 11 -3.52 -1.32 11.47
CA ASN A 11 -4.32 -1.20 12.68
C ASN A 11 -5.54 -2.13 12.73
N TYR A 12 -6.15 -2.46 11.59
CA TYR A 12 -7.45 -3.13 11.59
C TYR A 12 -7.45 -4.55 11.08
N ILE A 13 -6.33 -5.06 10.52
CA ILE A 13 -6.28 -6.39 9.94
C ILE A 13 -6.57 -7.50 10.94
N ALA A 14 -6.13 -7.34 12.19
CA ALA A 14 -6.37 -8.30 13.27
C ALA A 14 -7.86 -8.36 13.65
N LEU A 15 -8.51 -7.21 13.72
CA LEU A 15 -9.94 -7.10 14.01
C LEU A 15 -10.78 -7.69 12.88
N TYR A 16 -10.39 -7.40 11.63
CA TYR A 16 -11.05 -7.95 10.45
C TYR A 16 -10.95 -9.47 10.36
N ALA A 17 -9.77 -10.04 10.62
CA ALA A 17 -9.58 -11.48 10.67
C ALA A 17 -10.48 -12.14 11.74
N LYS A 18 -10.59 -11.50 12.92
CA LYS A 18 -11.47 -11.94 14.00
C LYS A 18 -12.95 -11.87 13.62
N GLU A 19 -13.38 -10.78 12.96
CA GLU A 19 -14.77 -10.63 12.47
C GLU A 19 -15.15 -11.72 11.48
N MET A 20 -14.22 -12.11 10.60
CA MET A 20 -14.40 -13.20 9.64
C MET A 20 -14.32 -14.61 10.28
N GLY A 21 -14.05 -14.72 11.59
CA GLY A 21 -13.91 -16.00 12.27
C GLY A 21 -12.68 -16.81 11.85
N LEU A 22 -11.64 -16.13 11.28
CA LEU A 22 -10.42 -16.81 10.87
C LEU A 22 -9.59 -17.23 12.08
N THR A 23 -9.19 -18.49 12.12
CA THR A 23 -8.30 -19.05 13.16
C THR A 23 -6.84 -18.65 13.00
N ILE A 24 -6.50 -17.96 11.90
CA ILE A 24 -5.14 -17.51 11.59
C ILE A 24 -4.77 -16.36 12.53
N SER A 25 -3.59 -16.47 13.15
CA SER A 25 -3.07 -15.36 13.93
C SER A 25 -2.74 -14.15 13.03
N SER A 26 -3.07 -12.96 13.48
CA SER A 26 -2.65 -11.71 12.82
C SER A 26 -1.14 -11.61 12.64
N GLY A 27 -0.37 -12.24 13.53
CA GLY A 27 1.09 -12.35 13.41
C GLY A 27 1.52 -13.08 12.13
N LEU A 28 0.80 -14.14 11.72
CA LEU A 28 1.12 -14.85 10.48
C LEU A 28 0.85 -13.98 9.25
N PHE A 29 -0.23 -13.18 9.25
CA PHE A 29 -0.49 -12.20 8.19
C PHE A 29 0.71 -11.25 8.03
N PHE A 30 1.17 -10.63 9.13
CA PHE A 30 2.29 -9.70 9.07
C PHE A 30 3.63 -10.39 8.73
N THR A 31 3.81 -11.65 9.09
CA THR A 31 4.99 -12.43 8.67
C THR A 31 5.01 -12.61 7.15
N VAL A 32 3.91 -13.04 6.55
CA VAL A 32 3.79 -13.21 5.09
C VAL A 32 3.88 -11.86 4.37
N TYR A 33 3.24 -10.82 4.92
CA TYR A 33 3.39 -9.45 4.45
C TYR A 33 4.86 -8.99 4.44
N ALA A 34 5.62 -9.27 5.52
CA ALA A 34 7.03 -8.91 5.62
C ALA A 34 7.89 -9.66 4.58
N VAL A 35 7.59 -10.93 4.29
CA VAL A 35 8.26 -11.69 3.22
C VAL A 35 8.05 -10.99 1.88
N GLY A 36 6.81 -10.60 1.54
CA GLY A 36 6.51 -9.84 0.32
C GLY A 36 7.25 -8.51 0.26
N LEU A 37 7.29 -7.80 1.39
CA LEU A 37 7.97 -6.51 1.52
C LEU A 37 9.49 -6.62 1.31
N ILE A 38 10.13 -7.64 1.88
CA ILE A 38 11.57 -7.90 1.69
C ILE A 38 11.86 -8.31 0.25
N ALA A 39 11.10 -9.26 -0.30
CA ALA A 39 11.27 -9.72 -1.66
C ALA A 39 11.17 -8.56 -2.67
N SER A 40 10.14 -7.72 -2.54
CA SER A 40 9.94 -6.60 -3.45
C SER A 40 11.03 -5.53 -3.35
N ARG A 41 11.61 -5.29 -2.16
CA ARG A 41 12.70 -4.31 -1.98
C ARG A 41 13.96 -4.67 -2.76
N LEU A 42 14.26 -5.97 -2.89
CA LEU A 42 15.40 -6.46 -3.70
C LEU A 42 15.23 -6.10 -5.18
N PHE A 43 14.01 -6.15 -5.70
CA PHE A 43 13.69 -5.77 -7.07
C PHE A 43 13.55 -4.25 -7.23
N ALA A 44 12.91 -3.59 -6.26
CA ALA A 44 12.70 -2.14 -6.27
C ALA A 44 14.03 -1.38 -6.39
N GLY A 45 15.04 -1.73 -5.59
CA GLY A 45 16.36 -1.12 -5.65
C GLY A 45 16.96 -1.18 -7.05
N LYS A 46 17.03 -2.37 -7.63
CA LYS A 46 17.56 -2.55 -8.99
C LYS A 46 16.80 -1.78 -10.07
N MET A 47 15.49 -1.64 -9.92
CA MET A 47 14.67 -0.87 -10.87
C MET A 47 14.88 0.63 -10.70
N ILE A 48 14.98 1.12 -9.47
CA ILE A 48 15.24 2.52 -9.13
C ILE A 48 16.61 2.95 -9.65
N ASP A 49 17.65 2.15 -9.40
CA ASP A 49 19.02 2.40 -9.85
C ASP A 49 19.13 2.45 -11.39
N ARG A 50 18.28 1.69 -12.08
CA ARG A 50 18.16 1.73 -13.55
C ARG A 50 17.31 2.91 -14.06
N GLY A 51 16.94 3.86 -13.22
CA GLY A 51 16.13 5.02 -13.58
C GLY A 51 14.64 4.72 -13.86
N LYS A 52 14.14 3.53 -13.50
CA LYS A 52 12.75 3.11 -13.75
C LYS A 52 11.80 3.46 -12.60
N VAL A 53 12.06 4.57 -11.89
CA VAL A 53 11.31 5.01 -10.70
C VAL A 53 9.79 5.04 -10.94
N THR A 54 9.35 5.71 -12.01
CA THR A 54 7.91 5.84 -12.33
C THR A 54 7.22 4.51 -12.60
N ARG A 55 7.94 3.56 -13.25
CA ARG A 55 7.42 2.23 -13.51
C ARG A 55 7.29 1.42 -12.21
N THR A 56 8.28 1.53 -11.32
CA THR A 56 8.27 0.85 -10.02
C THR A 56 7.10 1.33 -9.17
N ILE A 57 6.85 2.65 -9.12
CA ILE A 57 5.69 3.21 -8.42
C ILE A 57 4.39 2.70 -9.00
N ALA A 58 4.22 2.77 -10.32
CA ALA A 58 2.98 2.31 -10.98
C ALA A 58 2.70 0.84 -10.70
N MET A 59 3.71 -0.04 -10.79
CA MET A 59 3.57 -1.46 -10.45
C MET A 59 3.17 -1.66 -8.98
N GLY A 60 3.83 -0.95 -8.05
CA GLY A 60 3.49 -1.01 -6.63
C GLY A 60 2.05 -0.57 -6.34
N LEU A 61 1.61 0.53 -6.96
CA LEU A 61 0.24 1.03 -6.82
C LEU A 61 -0.79 0.05 -7.39
N VAL A 62 -0.55 -0.54 -8.59
CA VAL A 62 -1.46 -1.53 -9.18
C VAL A 62 -1.61 -2.75 -8.27
N ILE A 63 -0.49 -3.30 -7.78
CA ILE A 63 -0.53 -4.45 -6.87
C ILE A 63 -1.29 -4.09 -5.58
N THR A 64 -1.06 -2.89 -5.03
CA THR A 64 -1.76 -2.43 -3.82
C THR A 64 -3.26 -2.26 -4.05
N VAL A 65 -3.69 -1.69 -5.19
CA VAL A 65 -5.12 -1.57 -5.55
C VAL A 65 -5.77 -2.94 -5.56
N LEU A 66 -5.17 -3.91 -6.27
CA LEU A 66 -5.71 -5.25 -6.37
C LEU A 66 -5.74 -5.96 -5.01
N ALA A 67 -4.69 -5.81 -4.22
CA ALA A 67 -4.62 -6.41 -2.89
C ALA A 67 -5.67 -5.82 -1.93
N MET A 68 -5.83 -4.48 -1.91
CA MET A 68 -6.86 -3.81 -1.10
C MET A 68 -8.28 -4.20 -1.53
N PHE A 69 -8.53 -4.25 -2.84
CA PHE A 69 -9.80 -4.69 -3.38
C PHE A 69 -10.11 -6.13 -2.98
N SER A 70 -9.15 -7.04 -3.14
CA SER A 70 -9.30 -8.44 -2.74
C SER A 70 -9.53 -8.57 -1.24
N LEU A 71 -8.87 -7.74 -0.42
CA LEU A 71 -9.09 -7.71 1.03
C LEU A 71 -10.52 -7.29 1.37
N GLY A 72 -11.04 -6.24 0.71
CA GLY A 72 -12.43 -5.83 0.87
C GLY A 72 -13.45 -6.88 0.41
N MET A 73 -13.09 -7.73 -0.56
CA MET A 73 -13.94 -8.84 -1.04
C MET A 73 -13.81 -10.12 -0.21
N CYS A 74 -12.85 -10.21 0.71
CA CYS A 74 -12.60 -11.42 1.49
C CYS A 74 -13.82 -11.90 2.29
N HIS A 75 -14.66 -10.98 2.76
CA HIS A 75 -15.90 -11.30 3.46
C HIS A 75 -16.86 -12.14 2.59
N HIS A 76 -16.94 -11.85 1.29
CA HIS A 76 -17.77 -12.62 0.36
C HIS A 76 -17.17 -14.01 0.08
N VAL A 77 -15.85 -14.14 0.07
CA VAL A 77 -15.16 -15.44 -0.07
C VAL A 77 -15.36 -16.32 1.16
N ASN A 78 -15.55 -15.73 2.33
CA ASN A 78 -15.80 -16.46 3.58
C ASN A 78 -17.08 -17.30 3.53
N ALA A 79 -18.03 -16.95 2.69
CA ALA A 79 -19.22 -17.77 2.42
C ALA A 79 -18.91 -19.12 1.76
N LEU A 80 -17.71 -19.29 1.15
CA LEU A 80 -17.25 -20.53 0.50
C LEU A 80 -16.50 -21.48 1.45
N GLY A 81 -16.14 -21.01 2.65
CA GLY A 81 -15.46 -21.78 3.69
C GLY A 81 -14.23 -21.06 4.28
N THR A 82 -14.03 -21.26 5.57
CA THR A 82 -12.97 -20.60 6.34
C THR A 82 -11.56 -20.96 5.88
N ASP A 83 -11.32 -22.17 5.42
CA ASP A 83 -10.00 -22.62 4.99
C ASP A 83 -9.56 -21.94 3.69
N TYR A 84 -10.47 -21.79 2.72
CA TYR A 84 -10.19 -21.06 1.49
C TYR A 84 -9.95 -19.56 1.75
N THR A 85 -10.73 -19.00 2.66
CA THR A 85 -10.56 -17.59 3.07
C THR A 85 -9.23 -17.39 3.77
N ALA A 86 -8.79 -18.35 4.58
CA ALA A 86 -7.52 -18.33 5.26
C ALA A 86 -6.34 -18.26 4.27
N VAL A 87 -6.34 -19.11 3.26
CA VAL A 87 -5.30 -19.11 2.21
C VAL A 87 -5.35 -17.82 1.40
N ALA A 88 -6.54 -17.38 0.98
CA ALA A 88 -6.72 -16.13 0.25
C ALA A 88 -6.18 -14.94 1.05
N PHE A 89 -6.48 -14.87 2.35
CA PHE A 89 -6.03 -13.81 3.25
C PHE A 89 -4.49 -13.72 3.33
N LEU A 90 -3.79 -14.85 3.37
CA LEU A 90 -2.32 -14.91 3.36
C LEU A 90 -1.74 -14.53 1.99
N LEU A 91 -2.37 -14.94 0.89
CA LEU A 91 -1.95 -14.51 -0.46
C LEU A 91 -2.12 -12.99 -0.63
N ILE A 92 -3.20 -12.43 -0.11
CA ILE A 92 -3.42 -10.98 -0.11
C ILE A 92 -2.35 -10.29 0.74
N ALA A 93 -1.97 -10.84 1.91
CA ALA A 93 -0.88 -10.32 2.72
C ALA A 93 0.44 -10.21 1.94
N LEU A 94 0.77 -11.27 1.18
CA LEU A 94 1.95 -11.28 0.31
C LEU A 94 1.87 -10.17 -0.75
N CYS A 95 0.72 -10.05 -1.42
CA CYS A 95 0.49 -9.00 -2.43
C CYS A 95 0.58 -7.59 -1.83
N CYS A 96 0.01 -7.37 -0.63
CA CYS A 96 0.17 -6.10 0.09
C CYS A 96 1.64 -5.79 0.34
N GLY A 97 2.41 -6.75 0.86
CA GLY A 97 3.84 -6.61 1.08
C GLY A 97 4.61 -6.26 -0.19
N LEU A 98 4.32 -6.95 -1.30
CA LEU A 98 4.91 -6.65 -2.61
C LEU A 98 4.58 -5.23 -3.09
N GLY A 99 3.31 -4.82 -3.00
CA GLY A 99 2.87 -3.51 -3.44
C GLY A 99 3.50 -2.37 -2.67
N PHE A 100 3.42 -2.40 -1.34
CA PHE A 100 4.03 -1.39 -0.48
C PHE A 100 5.56 -1.39 -0.55
N GLY A 101 6.18 -2.57 -0.65
CA GLY A 101 7.63 -2.68 -0.73
C GLY A 101 8.22 -2.16 -2.04
N LEU A 102 7.46 -2.17 -3.15
CA LEU A 102 7.83 -1.49 -4.40
C LEU A 102 7.59 0.02 -4.32
N ALA A 103 6.40 0.42 -3.86
CA ALA A 103 5.97 1.81 -3.94
C ALA A 103 6.71 2.72 -2.95
N PHE A 104 6.91 2.30 -1.70
CA PHE A 104 7.50 3.14 -0.66
C PHE A 104 8.89 3.68 -1.02
N PRO A 105 9.91 2.82 -1.34
CA PRO A 105 11.24 3.31 -1.70
C PRO A 105 11.24 4.09 -3.02
N ALA A 106 10.37 3.73 -3.96
CA ALA A 106 10.29 4.41 -5.25
C ALA A 106 9.69 5.81 -5.14
N PHE A 107 8.70 6.04 -4.28
CA PHE A 107 8.20 7.38 -3.98
C PHE A 107 9.27 8.23 -3.29
N ASN A 108 10.00 7.68 -2.31
CA ASN A 108 11.10 8.41 -1.68
C ASN A 108 12.15 8.82 -2.72
N ALA A 109 12.55 7.91 -3.61
CA ALA A 109 13.47 8.21 -4.70
C ALA A 109 12.93 9.28 -5.66
N LEU A 110 11.61 9.28 -5.94
CA LEU A 110 10.97 10.30 -6.76
C LEU A 110 11.13 11.70 -6.14
N PHE A 111 10.85 11.83 -4.84
CA PHE A 111 10.99 13.12 -4.13
C PHE A 111 12.46 13.60 -4.13
N ILE A 112 13.40 12.70 -3.85
CA ILE A 112 14.84 13.02 -3.84
C ILE A 112 15.33 13.46 -5.22
N ASN A 113 14.86 12.80 -6.28
CA ASN A 113 15.33 13.08 -7.66
C ASN A 113 14.74 14.39 -8.25
N LEU A 114 13.70 14.96 -7.66
CA LEU A 114 13.15 16.26 -8.04
C LEU A 114 13.89 17.43 -7.40
N GLY A 115 14.66 17.18 -6.33
CA GLY A 115 15.44 18.20 -5.63
C GLY A 115 16.92 18.20 -6.00
N THR A 116 17.58 19.34 -5.75
CA THR A 116 19.04 19.46 -5.80
C THR A 116 19.71 18.69 -4.66
N ASN A 117 21.04 18.51 -4.71
CA ASN A 117 21.77 17.82 -3.65
C ASN A 117 21.58 18.47 -2.27
N ALA A 118 21.50 19.81 -2.23
CA ALA A 118 21.26 20.56 -1.00
C ALA A 118 19.84 20.37 -0.42
N GLN A 119 18.88 19.98 -1.26
CA GLN A 119 17.46 19.83 -0.88
C GLN A 119 17.05 18.39 -0.54
N ARG A 120 17.96 17.42 -0.57
CA ARG A 120 17.64 16.00 -0.32
C ARG A 120 17.03 15.75 1.05
N GLY A 121 17.55 16.37 2.09
CA GLY A 121 17.02 16.26 3.45
C GLY A 121 15.56 16.77 3.52
N THR A 122 15.31 17.94 2.96
CA THR A 122 13.97 18.54 2.88
C THR A 122 13.01 17.67 2.07
N ALA A 123 13.45 17.13 0.94
CA ALA A 123 12.63 16.22 0.11
C ALA A 123 12.23 14.96 0.86
N THR A 124 13.16 14.34 1.58
CA THR A 124 12.89 13.14 2.38
C THR A 124 11.95 13.46 3.55
N SER A 125 12.18 14.55 4.30
CA SER A 125 11.29 14.93 5.40
C SER A 125 9.88 15.28 4.92
N THR A 126 9.74 15.97 3.81
CA THR A 126 8.44 16.26 3.19
C THR A 126 7.70 14.96 2.82
N TYR A 127 8.41 14.00 2.24
CA TYR A 127 7.85 12.68 1.93
C TYR A 127 7.36 11.96 3.19
N LEU A 128 8.19 11.90 4.24
CA LEU A 128 7.86 11.21 5.49
C LEU A 128 6.69 11.91 6.21
N THR A 129 6.69 13.24 6.30
CA THR A 129 5.57 13.99 6.89
C THR A 129 4.24 13.72 6.15
N THR A 130 4.29 13.71 4.80
CA THR A 130 3.11 13.38 3.99
C THR A 130 2.65 11.93 4.22
N TRP A 131 3.61 11.02 4.42
CA TRP A 131 3.32 9.63 4.76
C TRP A 131 2.61 9.53 6.10
N ASP A 132 3.14 10.16 7.16
CA ASP A 132 2.59 10.12 8.51
C ASP A 132 1.19 10.75 8.59
N LEU A 133 0.97 11.88 7.90
CA LEU A 133 -0.35 12.49 7.78
C LEU A 133 -1.35 11.54 7.09
N GLY A 134 -0.93 10.94 5.98
CA GLY A 134 -1.77 9.96 5.25
C GLY A 134 -2.11 8.75 6.11
N LEU A 135 -1.15 8.25 6.87
CA LEU A 135 -1.31 7.13 7.80
C LEU A 135 -2.30 7.49 8.91
N GLY A 136 -2.15 8.65 9.56
CA GLY A 136 -3.05 9.10 10.62
C GLY A 136 -4.49 9.26 10.13
N ILE A 137 -4.69 9.89 8.95
CA ILE A 137 -6.01 10.01 8.33
C ILE A 137 -6.58 8.63 8.01
N GLY A 138 -5.75 7.69 7.53
CA GLY A 138 -6.15 6.32 7.21
C GLY A 138 -6.62 5.54 8.42
N ILE A 139 -5.92 5.66 9.54
CA ILE A 139 -6.31 5.02 10.80
C ILE A 139 -7.64 5.61 11.28
N PHE A 140 -7.74 6.93 11.39
CA PHE A 140 -8.94 7.57 11.89
C PHE A 140 -10.18 7.25 11.04
N SER A 141 -10.11 7.48 9.73
CA SER A 141 -11.23 7.22 8.83
C SER A 141 -11.55 5.74 8.66
N GLY A 142 -10.52 4.86 8.70
CA GLY A 142 -10.70 3.41 8.66
C GLY A 142 -11.48 2.89 9.86
N GLY A 143 -11.22 3.42 11.06
CA GLY A 143 -11.99 3.11 12.27
C GLY A 143 -13.45 3.56 12.16
N MET A 144 -13.68 4.81 11.72
CA MET A 144 -15.03 5.32 11.50
C MET A 144 -15.81 4.50 10.47
N LEU A 145 -15.18 4.15 9.34
CA LEU A 145 -15.83 3.34 8.31
C LEU A 145 -16.14 1.92 8.80
N ALA A 146 -15.25 1.33 9.59
CA ALA A 146 -15.48 0.01 10.17
C ALA A 146 -16.60 0.00 11.18
N GLU A 147 -16.70 1.05 12.03
CA GLU A 147 -17.76 1.19 13.04
C GLU A 147 -19.14 1.43 12.43
N HIS A 148 -19.23 2.31 11.41
CA HIS A 148 -20.54 2.69 10.84
C HIS A 148 -21.02 1.74 9.72
N PHE A 149 -20.09 1.03 9.06
CA PHE A 149 -20.41 0.13 7.95
C PHE A 149 -19.81 -1.26 8.16
N SER A 150 -18.53 -1.45 7.80
CA SER A 150 -17.78 -2.71 7.95
C SER A 150 -16.30 -2.53 7.63
N PHE A 151 -15.45 -3.45 8.06
CA PHE A 151 -14.05 -3.49 7.62
C PHE A 151 -13.91 -3.72 6.12
N SER A 152 -14.78 -4.53 5.50
CA SER A 152 -14.82 -4.70 4.04
C SER A 152 -14.98 -3.37 3.33
N THR A 153 -15.92 -2.53 3.77
CA THR A 153 -16.14 -1.19 3.21
C THR A 153 -14.91 -0.30 3.38
N ALA A 154 -14.27 -0.33 4.55
CA ALA A 154 -13.05 0.44 4.79
C ALA A 154 -11.93 0.06 3.80
N TYR A 155 -11.70 -1.24 3.56
CA TYR A 155 -10.69 -1.70 2.59
C TYR A 155 -11.06 -1.40 1.14
N LEU A 156 -12.34 -1.42 0.76
CA LEU A 156 -12.79 -0.98 -0.56
C LEU A 156 -12.55 0.51 -0.78
N VAL A 157 -12.82 1.35 0.22
CA VAL A 157 -12.51 2.79 0.20
C VAL A 157 -11.00 3.01 0.09
N ALA A 158 -10.20 2.21 0.81
CA ALA A 158 -8.75 2.25 0.68
C ALA A 158 -8.30 1.89 -0.75
N SER A 159 -8.86 0.83 -1.34
CA SER A 159 -8.60 0.44 -2.73
C SER A 159 -8.93 1.57 -3.70
N ALA A 160 -10.12 2.18 -3.58
CA ALA A 160 -10.55 3.29 -4.42
C ALA A 160 -9.60 4.50 -4.26
N SER A 161 -9.15 4.81 -3.05
CA SER A 161 -8.21 5.91 -2.81
C SER A 161 -6.85 5.67 -3.48
N VAL A 162 -6.32 4.44 -3.42
CA VAL A 162 -5.06 4.08 -4.10
C VAL A 162 -5.25 4.07 -5.62
N LEU A 163 -6.42 3.66 -6.13
CA LEU A 163 -6.73 3.74 -7.55
C LEU A 163 -6.73 5.19 -8.06
N VAL A 164 -7.36 6.11 -7.33
CA VAL A 164 -7.30 7.55 -7.62
C VAL A 164 -5.85 8.04 -7.61
N SER A 165 -5.06 7.60 -6.62
CA SER A 165 -3.62 7.92 -6.56
C SER A 165 -2.87 7.39 -7.78
N LEU A 166 -3.16 6.18 -8.26
CA LEU A 166 -2.57 5.60 -9.47
C LEU A 166 -2.92 6.44 -10.72
N ILE A 167 -4.18 6.82 -10.87
CA ILE A 167 -4.65 7.64 -11.98
C ILE A 167 -3.92 9.00 -11.99
N ILE A 168 -3.91 9.70 -10.87
CA ILE A 168 -3.21 10.99 -10.73
C ILE A 168 -1.71 10.81 -11.00
N PHE A 169 -1.12 9.73 -10.47
CA PHE A 169 0.29 9.44 -10.68
C PHE A 169 0.63 9.27 -12.16
N VAL A 170 -0.14 8.45 -12.88
CA VAL A 170 0.13 8.15 -14.31
C VAL A 170 -0.11 9.36 -15.20
N ILE A 171 -1.18 10.12 -14.95
CA ILE A 171 -1.58 11.23 -15.82
C ILE A 171 -0.78 12.50 -15.54
N VAL A 172 -0.50 12.79 -14.27
CA VAL A 172 0.10 14.09 -13.87
C VAL A 172 1.54 13.92 -13.40
N VAL A 173 1.76 13.05 -12.39
CA VAL A 173 3.05 13.01 -11.68
C VAL A 173 4.16 12.38 -12.53
N ALA A 174 3.88 11.26 -13.20
CA ALA A 174 4.91 10.57 -13.98
C ALA A 174 5.39 11.37 -15.20
N PRO A 175 4.53 12.05 -15.98
CA PRO A 175 4.98 12.95 -17.04
C PRO A 175 5.78 14.15 -16.50
N HIS A 176 5.30 14.77 -15.40
CA HIS A 176 6.00 15.89 -14.77
C HIS A 176 7.41 15.47 -14.30
N TYR A 177 7.50 14.34 -13.60
CA TYR A 177 8.77 13.80 -13.13
C TYR A 177 9.75 13.55 -14.28
N ARG A 178 9.30 12.94 -15.39
CA ARG A 178 10.16 12.65 -16.55
C ARG A 178 10.73 13.90 -17.20
N ARG A 179 10.00 15.03 -17.13
CA ARG A 179 10.43 16.33 -17.70
C ARG A 179 11.35 17.09 -16.77
N ASN A 180 11.17 16.98 -15.45
CA ASN A 180 11.79 17.86 -14.47
C ASN A 180 12.77 17.14 -13.51
N LYS A 181 13.04 15.85 -13.67
CA LYS A 181 14.01 15.15 -12.83
C LYS A 181 15.40 15.77 -13.04
N VAL A 182 16.08 16.03 -11.93
CA VAL A 182 17.45 16.60 -11.92
C VAL A 182 18.50 15.50 -12.13
N ARG A 183 18.11 14.22 -11.99
CA ARG A 183 18.97 13.03 -12.10
C ARG A 183 18.29 11.91 -12.85
#